data_5463c82b1c39d62db7a8471838a2dca5
#
_entry.id   5463c82b1c39d62db7a8471838a2dca5
#
_cell.length_a   1.000
_cell.length_b   1.000
_cell.length_c   1.000
_cell.angle_alpha   90.00
_cell.angle_beta   90.00
_cell.angle_gamma   90.00
#
_symmetry.space_group_name_H-M   'P 1'
#
loop_
_entity.id
_entity.type
_entity.pdbx_description
1 polymer ?
#
loop_
_entity_poly.entity_id
_entity_poly.type
_entity_poly.pdbx_seq_one_letter_code
_entity_poly.pdbx_strand_id
1 'polypeptide(L)'
;MKPGNASWTVVKHLFSDTADTTAKIARGRLSKYAENPVAMAYHTETLNQRFSAMLVGYMRVSSGSDRQSTDLQRDALQAAGVDARHLFEDHASGARDDRPGLAKALEFVRPGDVLVVWKLDRLGRSLSHLLSIVTTLKDRQVAFRSLTEGMDTTTTSGELLFHVFGALAQYERALIHERVVAGLAAARRRGRVGGRPAAIVGEKLDAIIAALDGGMSKAAVCRNFGVKRTTLIETLARVGWPGAHGTGT
;
A
#
# COMPACT_ATOMS: atom_id res chain seq x y z
N MET A 1 -54.68 17.80 10.19
CA MET A 1 -54.22 17.10 8.98
C MET A 1 -53.12 16.14 9.39
N LYS A 2 -53.35 14.83 9.30
CA LYS A 2 -52.32 13.82 9.58
C LYS A 2 -51.33 13.77 8.42
N PRO A 3 -50.03 13.81 8.63
CA PRO A 3 -49.06 13.68 7.55
C PRO A 3 -49.07 12.26 6.99
N GLY A 4 -49.09 12.20 5.68
CA GLY A 4 -49.53 11.09 4.87
C GLY A 4 -48.65 9.83 4.86
N ASN A 5 -49.34 8.74 4.65
CA ASN A 5 -49.00 7.36 4.39
C ASN A 5 -48.01 7.10 3.22
N ALA A 6 -47.46 8.11 2.58
CA ALA A 6 -46.59 7.96 1.40
C ALA A 6 -45.19 7.34 1.70
N SER A 7 -44.67 7.59 2.91
CA SER A 7 -43.33 7.11 3.30
C SER A 7 -43.26 5.61 3.52
N TRP A 8 -44.33 4.98 4.02
CA TRP A 8 -44.38 3.54 4.33
C TRP A 8 -44.62 2.66 3.08
N THR A 9 -45.23 3.21 2.04
CA THR A 9 -45.49 2.48 0.79
C THR A 9 -44.19 2.26 0.01
N VAL A 10 -43.27 3.22 0.02
CA VAL A 10 -41.96 3.11 -0.63
C VAL A 10 -41.08 2.06 0.09
N VAL A 11 -41.11 2.03 1.42
CA VAL A 11 -40.37 1.03 2.21
C VAL A 11 -40.88 -0.39 1.98
N LYS A 12 -42.19 -0.58 1.80
CA LYS A 12 -42.78 -1.88 1.48
C LYS A 12 -42.34 -2.43 0.13
N HIS A 13 -42.19 -1.59 -0.89
CA HIS A 13 -41.77 -2.01 -2.23
C HIS A 13 -40.27 -2.38 -2.31
N LEU A 14 -39.43 -1.72 -1.51
CA LEU A 14 -37.98 -1.97 -1.51
C LEU A 14 -37.58 -3.31 -0.84
N PHE A 15 -38.48 -3.91 -0.04
CA PHE A 15 -38.18 -5.14 0.72
C PHE A 15 -39.15 -6.29 0.44
N SER A 16 -39.86 -6.27 -0.68
CA SER A 16 -40.85 -7.30 -1.02
C SER A 16 -40.26 -8.68 -1.32
N ASP A 17 -38.97 -8.75 -1.69
CA ASP A 17 -38.32 -9.99 -2.17
C ASP A 17 -37.15 -10.49 -1.31
N THR A 18 -36.86 -9.86 -0.15
CA THR A 18 -35.79 -10.33 0.75
C THR A 18 -36.38 -11.08 1.95
N ALA A 19 -35.69 -12.15 2.38
CA ALA A 19 -36.09 -13.02 3.48
C ALA A 19 -36.58 -12.23 4.71
N ASP A 20 -37.70 -12.61 5.26
CA ASP A 20 -38.50 -11.94 6.33
C ASP A 20 -37.70 -11.40 7.53
N THR A 21 -36.62 -12.08 7.90
CA THR A 21 -35.74 -11.70 9.01
C THR A 21 -34.97 -10.38 8.75
N THR A 22 -34.45 -10.19 7.54
CA THR A 22 -33.67 -9.00 7.16
C THR A 22 -34.55 -7.76 7.09
N ALA A 23 -35.76 -7.92 6.53
CA ALA A 23 -36.78 -6.88 6.48
C ALA A 23 -37.27 -6.45 7.87
N LYS A 24 -37.33 -7.38 8.82
CA LYS A 24 -37.72 -7.13 10.21
C LYS A 24 -36.66 -6.33 10.98
N ILE A 25 -35.40 -6.66 10.80
CA ILE A 25 -34.25 -5.93 11.37
C ILE A 25 -34.16 -4.51 10.81
N ALA A 26 -34.30 -4.35 9.49
CA ALA A 26 -34.29 -3.06 8.82
C ALA A 26 -35.44 -2.16 9.30
N ARG A 27 -36.65 -2.71 9.41
CA ARG A 27 -37.83 -2.00 9.95
C ARG A 27 -37.62 -1.54 11.40
N GLY A 28 -37.06 -2.39 12.28
CA GLY A 28 -36.80 -2.04 13.67
C GLY A 28 -35.74 -0.92 13.81
N ARG A 29 -34.72 -0.87 12.90
CA ARG A 29 -33.70 0.19 12.92
C ARG A 29 -34.19 1.51 12.34
N LEU A 30 -35.11 1.50 11.38
CA LEU A 30 -35.66 2.72 10.75
C LEU A 30 -36.80 3.36 11.57
N SER A 31 -37.46 2.62 12.46
CA SER A 31 -38.59 3.13 13.25
C SER A 31 -38.22 4.35 14.11
N LYS A 32 -37.00 4.43 14.61
CA LYS A 32 -36.49 5.58 15.40
C LYS A 32 -36.31 6.87 14.59
N TYR A 33 -36.35 6.80 13.27
CA TYR A 33 -36.19 7.94 12.35
C TYR A 33 -37.51 8.30 11.64
N ALA A 34 -38.63 7.68 12.06
CA ALA A 34 -39.91 7.82 11.38
C ALA A 34 -40.44 9.28 11.38
N GLU A 35 -40.00 10.10 12.30
CA GLU A 35 -40.39 11.51 12.42
C GLU A 35 -39.51 12.47 11.60
N ASN A 36 -38.37 12.02 11.10
CA ASN A 36 -37.45 12.84 10.30
C ASN A 36 -37.22 12.23 8.90
N PRO A 37 -37.92 12.75 7.87
CA PRO A 37 -37.85 12.19 6.51
C PRO A 37 -36.45 12.25 5.88
N VAL A 38 -35.65 13.26 6.22
CA VAL A 38 -34.27 13.40 5.71
C VAL A 38 -33.37 12.35 6.37
N ALA A 39 -33.44 12.19 7.68
CA ALA A 39 -32.70 11.15 8.40
C ALA A 39 -33.16 9.74 7.98
N MET A 40 -34.45 9.56 7.70
CA MET A 40 -34.97 8.29 7.21
C MET A 40 -34.46 7.97 5.81
N ALA A 41 -34.43 8.92 4.89
CA ALA A 41 -33.88 8.75 3.54
C ALA A 41 -32.39 8.39 3.59
N TYR A 42 -31.58 9.13 4.36
CA TYR A 42 -30.15 8.87 4.55
C TYR A 42 -29.89 7.47 5.10
N HIS A 43 -30.64 7.07 6.16
CA HIS A 43 -30.47 5.75 6.74
C HIS A 43 -31.01 4.61 5.88
N THR A 44 -32.04 4.85 5.05
CA THR A 44 -32.55 3.89 4.07
C THR A 44 -31.53 3.67 2.96
N GLU A 45 -30.90 4.72 2.47
CA GLU A 45 -29.85 4.64 1.44
C GLU A 45 -28.61 3.90 1.99
N THR A 46 -28.18 4.21 3.19
CA THR A 46 -27.07 3.51 3.88
C THR A 46 -27.39 2.02 4.11
N LEU A 47 -28.64 1.69 4.48
CA LEU A 47 -29.05 0.30 4.63
C LEU A 47 -29.12 -0.41 3.27
N ASN A 48 -29.66 0.23 2.25
CA ASN A 48 -29.77 -0.35 0.90
C ASN A 48 -28.39 -0.62 0.29
N GLN A 49 -27.41 0.28 0.46
CA GLN A 49 -26.02 0.05 0.10
C GLN A 49 -25.41 -1.14 0.85
N ARG A 50 -25.73 -1.32 2.17
CA ARG A 50 -25.26 -2.47 2.95
C ARG A 50 -25.86 -3.81 2.50
N PHE A 51 -27.09 -3.82 1.99
CA PHE A 51 -27.76 -5.04 1.52
C PHE A 51 -27.41 -5.40 0.06
N SER A 52 -26.87 -4.45 -0.69
CA SER A 52 -26.43 -4.65 -2.08
C SER A 52 -24.91 -4.84 -2.20
N ALA A 53 -24.15 -4.55 -1.13
CA ALA A 53 -22.71 -4.65 -1.12
C ALA A 53 -22.25 -6.11 -1.14
N MET A 54 -21.48 -6.49 -2.15
CA MET A 54 -20.88 -7.81 -2.22
C MET A 54 -19.67 -7.86 -1.26
N LEU A 55 -19.58 -8.96 -0.49
CA LEU A 55 -18.43 -9.22 0.37
C LEU A 55 -17.41 -10.05 -0.41
N VAL A 56 -16.20 -9.54 -0.55
CA VAL A 56 -15.07 -10.20 -1.21
C VAL A 56 -14.01 -10.50 -0.15
N GLY A 57 -13.65 -11.77 0.00
CA GLY A 57 -12.67 -12.20 0.99
C GLY A 57 -11.28 -12.34 0.41
N TYR A 58 -10.27 -11.93 1.17
CA TYR A 58 -8.88 -12.21 0.85
C TYR A 58 -8.18 -12.92 2.00
N MET A 59 -7.44 -13.99 1.66
CA MET A 59 -6.65 -14.80 2.58
C MET A 59 -5.19 -14.85 2.14
N ARG A 60 -4.29 -14.90 3.11
CA ARG A 60 -2.87 -15.13 2.86
C ARG A 60 -2.34 -16.21 3.80
N VAL A 61 -1.74 -17.25 3.22
CA VAL A 61 -1.14 -18.37 3.95
C VAL A 61 0.36 -18.41 3.69
N SER A 62 1.14 -18.78 4.72
CA SER A 62 2.58 -19.00 4.57
C SER A 62 2.82 -20.41 4.02
N SER A 63 3.76 -20.55 3.10
CA SER A 63 4.07 -21.82 2.38
C SER A 63 4.63 -22.95 3.25
N GLY A 64 4.75 -22.79 4.55
CA GLY A 64 5.37 -23.77 5.45
C GLY A 64 4.53 -24.20 6.64
N SER A 65 3.36 -23.63 6.86
CA SER A 65 2.57 -23.93 8.05
C SER A 65 1.07 -23.90 7.78
N ASP A 66 0.46 -24.99 8.14
CA ASP A 66 -0.88 -25.12 8.65
C ASP A 66 -2.04 -24.91 7.67
N ARG A 67 -2.48 -26.03 7.09
CA ARG A 67 -3.86 -26.18 6.61
C ARG A 67 -4.87 -25.64 7.64
N GLN A 68 -4.63 -25.86 8.92
CA GLN A 68 -5.45 -25.33 10.02
C GLN A 68 -5.57 -23.79 10.00
N SER A 69 -4.50 -23.06 9.71
CA SER A 69 -4.54 -21.58 9.63
C SER A 69 -5.35 -21.09 8.42
N THR A 70 -5.34 -21.84 7.32
CA THR A 70 -6.12 -21.53 6.11
C THR A 70 -7.60 -21.77 6.33
N ASP A 71 -7.93 -22.91 6.93
CA ASP A 71 -9.32 -23.27 7.22
C ASP A 71 -9.95 -22.30 8.21
N LEU A 72 -9.23 -21.91 9.26
CA LEU A 72 -9.69 -20.88 10.22
C LEU A 72 -9.97 -19.53 9.56
N GLN A 73 -9.13 -19.09 8.61
CA GLN A 73 -9.37 -17.84 7.88
C GLN A 73 -10.61 -17.97 7.00
N ARG A 74 -10.74 -19.08 6.28
CA ARG A 74 -11.89 -19.36 5.39
C ARG A 74 -13.19 -19.39 6.17
N ASP A 75 -13.22 -20.15 7.27
CA ASP A 75 -14.40 -20.27 8.13
C ASP A 75 -14.81 -18.92 8.70
N ALA A 76 -13.85 -18.13 9.19
CA ALA A 76 -14.13 -16.79 9.72
C ALA A 76 -14.69 -15.85 8.65
N LEU A 77 -14.17 -15.87 7.42
CA LEU A 77 -14.66 -15.05 6.32
C LEU A 77 -16.06 -15.50 5.88
N GLN A 78 -16.32 -16.80 5.80
CA GLN A 78 -17.64 -17.33 5.46
C GLN A 78 -18.66 -17.03 6.56
N ALA A 79 -18.28 -17.17 7.82
CA ALA A 79 -19.11 -16.77 8.95
C ALA A 79 -19.46 -15.28 8.95
N ALA A 80 -18.56 -14.42 8.41
CA ALA A 80 -18.80 -12.99 8.20
C ALA A 80 -19.71 -12.69 7.00
N GLY A 81 -20.12 -13.74 6.21
CA GLY A 81 -21.03 -13.63 5.08
C GLY A 81 -20.34 -13.56 3.71
N VAL A 82 -19.03 -13.85 3.63
CA VAL A 82 -18.34 -13.93 2.33
C VAL A 82 -18.72 -15.24 1.63
N ASP A 83 -19.18 -15.14 0.37
CA ASP A 83 -19.44 -16.34 -0.46
C ASP A 83 -18.12 -17.02 -0.82
N ALA A 84 -18.10 -18.37 -0.78
CA ALA A 84 -16.92 -19.17 -1.13
C ALA A 84 -16.37 -18.86 -2.54
N ARG A 85 -17.23 -18.45 -3.47
CA ARG A 85 -16.86 -18.06 -4.86
C ARG A 85 -16.14 -16.72 -4.93
N HIS A 86 -16.24 -15.90 -3.89
CA HIS A 86 -15.62 -14.57 -3.79
C HIS A 86 -14.45 -14.56 -2.80
N LEU A 87 -13.84 -15.73 -2.55
CA LEU A 87 -12.64 -15.88 -1.76
C LEU A 87 -11.40 -15.95 -2.65
N PHE A 88 -10.48 -15.03 -2.44
CA PHE A 88 -9.18 -14.99 -3.11
C PHE A 88 -8.08 -15.36 -2.12
N GLU A 89 -7.10 -16.15 -2.57
CA GLU A 89 -6.02 -16.60 -1.71
C GLU A 89 -4.65 -16.46 -2.37
N ASP A 90 -3.64 -16.19 -1.54
CA ASP A 90 -2.23 -16.22 -1.91
C ASP A 90 -1.44 -17.14 -0.97
N HIS A 91 -0.59 -17.96 -1.56
CA HIS A 91 0.40 -18.75 -0.85
C HIS A 91 1.73 -18.01 -0.86
N ALA A 92 2.09 -17.41 0.28
CA ALA A 92 3.35 -16.67 0.40
C ALA A 92 4.52 -17.65 0.58
N SER A 93 5.34 -17.83 -0.44
CA SER A 93 6.70 -18.37 -0.27
C SER A 93 7.63 -17.21 0.12
N GLY A 94 8.49 -17.43 1.14
CA GLY A 94 9.32 -16.39 1.76
C GLY A 94 10.25 -15.59 0.83
N ALA A 95 10.40 -15.97 -0.44
CA ALA A 95 11.24 -15.32 -1.43
C ALA A 95 10.46 -14.60 -2.56
N ARG A 96 9.17 -14.87 -2.75
CA ARG A 96 8.37 -14.26 -3.82
C ARG A 96 7.35 -13.31 -3.26
N ASP A 97 7.47 -12.08 -3.71
CA ASP A 97 6.63 -10.95 -3.33
C ASP A 97 5.33 -10.86 -4.14
N ASP A 98 5.09 -11.85 -4.96
CA ASP A 98 3.99 -11.91 -5.89
C ASP A 98 2.69 -12.30 -5.18
N ARG A 99 1.64 -11.48 -5.34
CA ARG A 99 0.32 -11.67 -4.74
C ARG A 99 -0.76 -11.64 -5.81
N PRO A 100 -0.79 -12.65 -6.69
CA PRO A 100 -1.77 -12.70 -7.77
C PRO A 100 -3.21 -12.79 -7.26
N GLY A 101 -3.45 -13.43 -6.09
CA GLY A 101 -4.76 -13.49 -5.46
C GLY A 101 -5.24 -12.13 -4.98
N LEU A 102 -4.38 -11.33 -4.34
CA LEU A 102 -4.71 -9.97 -3.96
C LEU A 102 -4.98 -9.08 -5.18
N ALA A 103 -4.14 -9.18 -6.21
CA ALA A 103 -4.34 -8.43 -7.44
C ALA A 103 -5.69 -8.74 -8.07
N LYS A 104 -6.06 -10.02 -8.18
CA LYS A 104 -7.37 -10.46 -8.67
C LYS A 104 -8.52 -9.98 -7.78
N ALA A 105 -8.39 -10.03 -6.45
CA ALA A 105 -9.39 -9.51 -5.54
C ALA A 105 -9.60 -8.01 -5.74
N LEU A 106 -8.51 -7.23 -5.84
CA LEU A 106 -8.57 -5.79 -6.10
C LEU A 106 -9.15 -5.44 -7.49
N GLU A 107 -8.92 -6.28 -8.49
CA GLU A 107 -9.53 -6.12 -9.81
C GLU A 107 -11.01 -6.47 -9.82
N PHE A 108 -11.39 -7.47 -9.03
CA PHE A 108 -12.75 -8.00 -8.97
C PHE A 108 -13.73 -7.05 -8.26
N VAL A 109 -13.31 -6.41 -7.17
CA VAL A 109 -14.18 -5.52 -6.37
C VAL A 109 -14.62 -4.28 -7.16
N ARG A 110 -15.87 -3.90 -6.96
CA ARG A 110 -16.54 -2.74 -7.59
C ARG A 110 -16.93 -1.68 -6.56
N PRO A 111 -17.21 -0.45 -6.98
CA PRO A 111 -17.75 0.56 -6.08
C PRO A 111 -18.99 0.05 -5.33
N GLY A 112 -18.99 0.22 -4.02
CA GLY A 112 -20.04 -0.28 -3.13
C GLY A 112 -19.74 -1.64 -2.49
N ASP A 113 -18.77 -2.42 -2.99
CA ASP A 113 -18.38 -3.69 -2.39
C ASP A 113 -17.51 -3.50 -1.13
N VAL A 114 -17.33 -4.59 -0.38
CA VAL A 114 -16.48 -4.62 0.82
C VAL A 114 -15.41 -5.70 0.69
N LEU A 115 -14.14 -5.29 0.73
CA LEU A 115 -13.04 -6.24 0.87
C LEU A 115 -12.88 -6.63 2.34
N VAL A 116 -12.97 -7.93 2.63
CA VAL A 116 -12.92 -8.50 3.98
C VAL A 116 -11.67 -9.33 4.15
N VAL A 117 -10.95 -9.11 5.25
CA VAL A 117 -9.80 -9.93 5.66
C VAL A 117 -9.99 -10.43 7.08
N TRP A 118 -9.38 -11.54 7.42
CA TRP A 118 -9.41 -12.05 8.78
C TRP A 118 -8.60 -11.16 9.73
N LYS A 119 -7.37 -10.76 9.32
CA LYS A 119 -6.46 -9.88 10.08
C LYS A 119 -5.76 -8.90 9.15
N LEU A 120 -5.37 -7.73 9.68
CA LEU A 120 -4.64 -6.70 8.93
C LEU A 120 -3.31 -7.19 8.38
N ASP A 121 -2.60 -8.06 9.11
CA ASP A 121 -1.31 -8.64 8.70
C ASP A 121 -1.42 -9.57 7.47
N ARG A 122 -2.62 -10.03 7.15
CA ARG A 122 -2.87 -10.81 5.94
C ARG A 122 -2.88 -9.93 4.69
N LEU A 123 -3.33 -8.67 4.81
CA LEU A 123 -3.41 -7.73 3.69
C LEU A 123 -2.09 -6.97 3.47
N GLY A 124 -1.56 -6.32 4.51
CA GLY A 124 -0.34 -5.51 4.46
C GLY A 124 0.91 -6.24 4.94
N ARG A 125 2.08 -5.89 4.40
CA ARG A 125 3.41 -6.33 4.90
C ARG A 125 3.98 -5.34 5.90
N SER A 126 3.54 -4.12 5.82
CA SER A 126 3.84 -3.02 6.72
C SER A 126 2.58 -2.19 6.86
N LEU A 127 2.52 -1.41 7.93
CA LEU A 127 1.42 -0.49 8.15
C LEU A 127 1.25 0.49 6.97
N SER A 128 2.36 0.98 6.43
CA SER A 128 2.36 1.86 5.25
C SER A 128 1.77 1.19 3.99
N HIS A 129 2.10 -0.08 3.75
CA HIS A 129 1.56 -0.83 2.61
C HIS A 129 0.07 -1.15 2.80
N LEU A 130 -0.35 -1.51 4.02
CA LEU A 130 -1.76 -1.69 4.36
C LEU A 130 -2.56 -0.41 4.04
N LEU A 131 -2.08 0.74 4.52
CA LEU A 131 -2.73 2.02 4.30
C LEU A 131 -2.84 2.38 2.82
N SER A 132 -1.80 2.11 2.02
CA SER A 132 -1.85 2.36 0.58
C SER A 132 -2.95 1.55 -0.11
N ILE A 133 -3.11 0.28 0.27
CA ILE A 133 -4.19 -0.58 -0.28
C ILE A 133 -5.55 -0.04 0.14
N VAL A 134 -5.76 0.25 1.43
CA VAL A 134 -7.05 0.73 1.93
C VAL A 134 -7.40 2.11 1.36
N THR A 135 -6.42 3.00 1.18
CA THR A 135 -6.62 4.28 0.47
C THR A 135 -7.07 4.05 -0.97
N THR A 136 -6.40 3.16 -1.70
CA THR A 136 -6.79 2.81 -3.08
C THR A 136 -8.21 2.24 -3.15
N LEU A 137 -8.61 1.41 -2.18
CA LEU A 137 -9.98 0.91 -2.07
C LEU A 137 -10.98 2.05 -1.83
N LYS A 138 -10.66 2.97 -0.91
CA LYS A 138 -11.49 4.15 -0.60
C LYS A 138 -11.67 5.05 -1.82
N ASP A 139 -10.60 5.32 -2.57
CA ASP A 139 -10.63 6.11 -3.81
C ASP A 139 -11.53 5.46 -4.88
N ARG A 140 -11.64 4.14 -4.86
CA ARG A 140 -12.53 3.35 -5.72
C ARG A 140 -13.92 3.12 -5.14
N GLN A 141 -14.24 3.75 -4.02
CA GLN A 141 -15.53 3.58 -3.30
C GLN A 141 -15.77 2.13 -2.85
N VAL A 142 -14.71 1.38 -2.57
CA VAL A 142 -14.75 0.02 -2.01
C VAL A 142 -14.44 0.12 -0.52
N ALA A 143 -15.30 -0.46 0.31
CA ALA A 143 -15.07 -0.50 1.75
C ALA A 143 -14.09 -1.62 2.12
N PHE A 144 -13.48 -1.47 3.29
CA PHE A 144 -12.55 -2.46 3.85
C PHE A 144 -12.98 -2.88 5.26
N ARG A 145 -12.89 -4.19 5.54
CA ARG A 145 -13.18 -4.74 6.85
C ARG A 145 -12.13 -5.76 7.28
N SER A 146 -11.61 -5.60 8.51
CA SER A 146 -10.82 -6.62 9.21
C SER A 146 -11.61 -7.19 10.38
N LEU A 147 -11.71 -8.52 10.44
CA LEU A 147 -12.58 -9.18 11.40
C LEU A 147 -12.01 -9.17 12.82
N THR A 148 -10.69 -9.38 12.94
CA THR A 148 -10.04 -9.51 14.27
C THR A 148 -9.86 -8.17 14.95
N GLU A 149 -9.42 -7.14 14.22
CA GLU A 149 -9.17 -5.81 14.77
C GLU A 149 -10.43 -4.95 14.83
N GLY A 150 -11.57 -5.44 14.32
CA GLY A 150 -12.82 -4.70 14.31
C GLY A 150 -12.79 -3.44 13.45
N MET A 151 -11.83 -3.35 12.52
CA MET A 151 -11.72 -2.23 11.60
C MET A 151 -12.74 -2.40 10.47
N ASP A 152 -13.66 -1.45 10.33
CA ASP A 152 -14.69 -1.42 9.28
C ASP A 152 -14.84 0.02 8.78
N THR A 153 -14.31 0.29 7.58
CA THR A 153 -14.34 1.64 6.98
C THR A 153 -15.74 2.12 6.60
N THR A 154 -16.76 1.27 6.73
CA THR A 154 -18.16 1.69 6.58
C THR A 154 -18.71 2.37 7.85
N THR A 155 -17.96 2.34 8.95
CA THR A 155 -18.35 2.91 10.23
C THR A 155 -17.47 4.12 10.58
N THR A 156 -18.03 5.10 11.28
CA THR A 156 -17.28 6.27 11.77
C THR A 156 -16.09 5.86 12.67
N SER A 157 -16.28 4.84 13.50
CA SER A 157 -15.22 4.32 14.39
C SER A 157 -14.08 3.68 13.60
N GLY A 158 -14.39 2.91 12.56
CA GLY A 158 -13.39 2.28 11.70
C GLY A 158 -12.66 3.30 10.83
N GLU A 159 -13.34 4.36 10.39
CA GLU A 159 -12.72 5.47 9.68
C GLU A 159 -11.74 6.23 10.59
N LEU A 160 -12.13 6.52 11.83
CA LEU A 160 -11.23 7.12 12.82
C LEU A 160 -10.00 6.25 13.04
N LEU A 161 -10.19 4.94 13.24
CA LEU A 161 -9.09 3.98 13.42
C LEU A 161 -8.13 3.97 12.22
N PHE A 162 -8.66 4.06 11.00
CA PHE A 162 -7.87 4.19 9.78
C PHE A 162 -6.98 5.45 9.79
N HIS A 163 -7.52 6.59 10.20
CA HIS A 163 -6.75 7.83 10.31
C HIS A 163 -5.67 7.75 11.39
N VAL A 164 -5.94 7.11 12.53
CA VAL A 164 -4.94 6.88 13.59
C VAL A 164 -3.79 6.00 13.08
N PHE A 165 -4.08 4.92 12.35
CA PHE A 165 -3.04 4.11 11.71
C PHE A 165 -2.26 4.90 10.65
N GLY A 166 -2.92 5.81 9.93
CA GLY A 166 -2.28 6.73 8.99
C GLY A 166 -1.23 7.61 9.65
N ALA A 167 -1.60 8.23 10.76
CA ALA A 167 -0.70 9.06 11.55
C ALA A 167 0.47 8.25 12.13
N LEU A 168 0.21 7.03 12.64
CA LEU A 168 1.24 6.14 13.17
C LEU A 168 2.26 5.73 12.09
N ALA A 169 1.81 5.39 10.89
CA ALA A 169 2.70 5.04 9.78
C ALA A 169 3.56 6.21 9.31
N GLN A 170 3.04 7.44 9.33
CA GLN A 170 3.82 8.64 9.05
C GLN A 170 4.89 8.87 10.12
N TYR A 171 4.53 8.69 11.38
CA TYR A 171 5.46 8.79 12.50
C TYR A 171 6.59 7.75 12.41
N GLU A 172 6.27 6.49 12.14
CA GLU A 172 7.29 5.43 11.92
C GLU A 172 8.26 5.79 10.80
N ARG A 173 7.76 6.32 9.66
CA ARG A 173 8.62 6.76 8.56
C ARG A 173 9.54 7.91 8.97
N ALA A 174 9.03 8.87 9.74
CA ALA A 174 9.83 9.98 10.23
C ALA A 174 10.96 9.50 11.14
N LEU A 175 10.69 8.58 12.07
CA LEU A 175 11.71 7.97 12.94
C LEU A 175 12.78 7.18 12.15
N ILE A 176 12.37 6.42 11.13
CA ILE A 176 13.31 5.68 10.28
C ILE A 176 14.20 6.67 9.53
N HIS A 177 13.62 7.73 8.95
CA HIS A 177 14.36 8.77 8.24
C HIS A 177 15.39 9.45 9.15
N GLU A 178 15.00 9.84 10.36
CA GLU A 178 15.88 10.45 11.34
C GLU A 178 17.07 9.53 11.68
N ARG A 179 16.82 8.25 11.95
CA ARG A 179 17.88 7.27 12.22
C ARG A 179 18.84 7.10 11.04
N VAL A 180 18.31 7.06 9.81
CA VAL A 180 19.14 6.96 8.59
C VAL A 180 20.00 8.19 8.44
N VAL A 181 19.45 9.40 8.58
CA VAL A 181 20.21 10.66 8.49
C VAL A 181 21.30 10.71 9.56
N ALA A 182 20.98 10.39 10.81
CA ALA A 182 21.94 10.33 11.89
C ALA A 182 23.05 9.29 11.63
N GLY A 183 22.69 8.11 11.12
CA GLY A 183 23.63 7.06 10.75
C GLY A 183 24.57 7.47 9.62
N LEU A 184 24.06 8.14 8.58
CA LEU A 184 24.86 8.68 7.47
C LEU A 184 25.82 9.78 7.97
N ALA A 185 25.36 10.68 8.83
CA ALA A 185 26.20 11.71 9.41
C ALA A 185 27.34 11.10 10.25
N ALA A 186 27.04 10.07 11.05
CA ALA A 186 28.06 9.35 11.81
C ALA A 186 29.05 8.58 10.91
N ALA A 187 28.59 7.99 9.83
CA ALA A 187 29.44 7.31 8.85
C ALA A 187 30.41 8.30 8.15
N ARG A 188 29.89 9.46 7.74
CA ARG A 188 30.70 10.53 7.12
C ARG A 188 31.79 11.05 8.06
N ARG A 189 31.46 11.26 9.36
CA ARG A 189 32.47 11.64 10.38
C ARG A 189 33.60 10.62 10.55
N ARG A 190 33.31 9.34 10.27
CA ARG A 190 34.29 8.24 10.28
C ARG A 190 35.02 8.07 8.94
N GLY A 191 34.87 9.02 7.99
CA GLY A 191 35.49 8.94 6.67
C GLY A 191 34.82 7.97 5.69
N ARG A 192 33.68 7.38 6.07
CA ARG A 192 32.93 6.47 5.18
C ARG A 192 32.03 7.30 4.27
N VAL A 193 32.40 7.39 3.00
CA VAL A 193 31.58 8.07 1.97
C VAL A 193 30.72 7.01 1.29
N GLY A 194 29.40 7.19 1.40
CA GLY A 194 28.46 6.33 0.69
C GLY A 194 28.43 6.63 -0.81
N GLY A 195 27.84 5.74 -1.58
CA GLY A 195 27.67 5.88 -3.01
C GLY A 195 28.38 4.76 -3.79
N ARG A 196 28.35 4.84 -5.13
CA ARG A 196 29.04 3.90 -6.00
C ARG A 196 30.55 4.07 -5.84
N PRO A 197 31.33 2.99 -5.65
CA PRO A 197 32.80 3.08 -5.62
C PRO A 197 33.32 3.77 -6.87
N ALA A 198 34.37 4.58 -6.70
CA ALA A 198 35.00 5.26 -7.81
C ALA A 198 35.59 4.24 -8.80
N ALA A 199 35.29 4.40 -10.07
CA ALA A 199 35.71 3.47 -11.12
C ALA A 199 37.23 3.59 -11.47
N ILE A 200 37.85 4.71 -11.10
CA ILE A 200 39.27 5.00 -11.34
C ILE A 200 39.90 5.32 -10.00
N VAL A 201 40.69 4.39 -9.45
CA VAL A 201 41.40 4.48 -8.18
C VAL A 201 42.72 3.70 -8.22
N GLY A 202 43.62 3.97 -7.29
CA GLY A 202 44.90 3.28 -7.14
C GLY A 202 45.76 3.29 -8.42
N GLU A 203 46.45 2.21 -8.71
CA GLU A 203 47.36 2.05 -9.83
C GLU A 203 46.78 2.49 -11.18
N LYS A 204 45.44 2.26 -11.38
CA LYS A 204 44.79 2.71 -12.61
C LYS A 204 44.69 4.23 -12.70
N LEU A 205 44.51 4.91 -11.58
CA LEU A 205 44.49 6.39 -11.53
C LEU A 205 45.89 6.93 -11.82
N ASP A 206 46.91 6.36 -11.17
CA ASP A 206 48.30 6.77 -11.33
C ASP A 206 48.77 6.59 -12.77
N ALA A 207 48.46 5.45 -13.40
CA ALA A 207 48.75 5.20 -14.82
C ALA A 207 48.04 6.18 -15.76
N ILE A 208 46.80 6.55 -15.47
CA ILE A 208 46.06 7.55 -16.25
C ILE A 208 46.69 8.94 -16.13
N ILE A 209 47.07 9.34 -14.93
CA ILE A 209 47.75 10.63 -14.69
C ILE A 209 49.06 10.65 -15.42
N ALA A 210 49.90 9.62 -15.28
CA ALA A 210 51.21 9.52 -15.99
C ALA A 210 51.03 9.58 -17.52
N ALA A 211 50.02 8.92 -18.06
CA ALA A 211 49.74 8.99 -19.51
C ALA A 211 49.33 10.39 -19.99
N LEU A 212 48.54 11.11 -19.17
CA LEU A 212 48.15 12.48 -19.45
C LEU A 212 49.31 13.47 -19.35
N ASP A 213 50.16 13.31 -18.34
CA ASP A 213 51.37 14.14 -18.14
C ASP A 213 52.39 13.87 -19.23
N GLY A 214 52.43 12.63 -19.77
CA GLY A 214 53.20 12.26 -20.96
C GLY A 214 52.65 12.77 -22.31
N GLY A 215 51.62 13.63 -22.27
CA GLY A 215 51.02 14.28 -23.45
C GLY A 215 49.92 13.48 -24.16
N MET A 216 49.49 12.36 -23.61
CA MET A 216 48.39 11.60 -24.22
C MET A 216 47.07 12.37 -24.10
N SER A 217 46.31 12.46 -25.20
CA SER A 217 45.03 13.15 -25.18
C SER A 217 44.00 12.41 -24.32
N LYS A 218 43.07 13.15 -23.68
CA LYS A 218 41.94 12.56 -22.88
C LYS A 218 41.13 11.53 -23.68
N ALA A 219 41.00 11.73 -24.99
CA ALA A 219 40.30 10.80 -25.88
C ALA A 219 41.07 9.48 -26.05
N ALA A 220 42.40 9.54 -26.17
CA ALA A 220 43.27 8.36 -26.26
C ALA A 220 43.28 7.59 -24.92
N VAL A 221 43.37 8.30 -23.80
CA VAL A 221 43.26 7.69 -22.45
C VAL A 221 41.93 6.96 -22.28
N CYS A 222 40.82 7.57 -22.68
CA CYS A 222 39.51 6.89 -22.60
C CYS A 222 39.48 5.57 -23.37
N ARG A 223 40.08 5.53 -24.57
CA ARG A 223 40.17 4.30 -25.38
C ARG A 223 41.10 3.26 -24.76
N ASN A 224 42.29 3.67 -24.37
CA ASN A 224 43.32 2.75 -23.87
C ASN A 224 42.99 2.13 -22.53
N PHE A 225 42.39 2.90 -21.63
CA PHE A 225 42.02 2.44 -20.27
C PHE A 225 40.57 1.96 -20.16
N GLY A 226 39.77 2.00 -21.23
CA GLY A 226 38.39 1.56 -21.26
C GLY A 226 37.47 2.36 -20.29
N VAL A 227 37.68 3.68 -20.17
CA VAL A 227 36.93 4.54 -19.25
C VAL A 227 36.06 5.54 -20.03
N LYS A 228 34.90 5.83 -19.51
CA LYS A 228 34.02 6.84 -20.08
C LYS A 228 34.60 8.24 -19.86
N ARG A 229 34.45 9.12 -20.87
CA ARG A 229 34.97 10.50 -20.83
C ARG A 229 34.45 11.30 -19.62
N THR A 230 33.17 11.17 -19.29
CA THR A 230 32.56 11.81 -18.10
C THR A 230 33.26 11.36 -16.83
N THR A 231 33.44 10.05 -16.66
CA THR A 231 34.11 9.46 -15.48
C THR A 231 35.57 9.92 -15.38
N LEU A 232 36.27 10.03 -16.48
CA LEU A 232 37.63 10.56 -16.49
C LEU A 232 37.67 12.02 -16.03
N ILE A 233 36.82 12.89 -16.60
CA ILE A 233 36.78 14.32 -16.27
C ILE A 233 36.41 14.52 -14.78
N GLU A 234 35.40 13.82 -14.30
CA GLU A 234 34.98 13.87 -12.88
C GLU A 234 36.09 13.39 -11.93
N THR A 235 36.82 12.34 -12.34
CA THR A 235 37.92 11.82 -11.52
C THR A 235 39.06 12.80 -11.47
N LEU A 236 39.48 13.38 -12.62
CA LEU A 236 40.57 14.39 -12.70
C LEU A 236 40.20 15.64 -11.88
N ALA A 237 38.98 16.10 -11.94
CA ALA A 237 38.48 17.22 -11.11
C ALA A 237 38.55 16.89 -9.62
N ARG A 238 38.15 15.68 -9.23
CA ARG A 238 38.16 15.21 -7.83
C ARG A 238 39.56 15.13 -7.25
N VAL A 239 40.57 14.72 -8.04
CA VAL A 239 41.98 14.61 -7.58
C VAL A 239 42.78 15.89 -7.80
N GLY A 240 42.14 16.93 -8.35
CA GLY A 240 42.78 18.22 -8.53
C GLY A 240 43.85 18.20 -9.62
N TRP A 241 43.76 17.32 -10.66
CA TRP A 241 44.74 17.28 -11.75
C TRP A 241 44.69 18.59 -12.55
N PRO A 242 45.80 19.39 -12.58
CA PRO A 242 45.78 20.75 -13.12
C PRO A 242 45.68 20.84 -14.64
N GLY A 243 45.73 19.72 -15.35
CA GLY A 243 45.89 19.65 -16.78
C GLY A 243 47.40 19.64 -17.19
N ALA A 244 47.72 18.99 -18.30
CA ALA A 244 49.03 19.16 -18.88
C ALA A 244 49.20 20.65 -19.18
N HIS A 245 50.17 21.31 -18.57
CA HIS A 245 50.52 22.68 -18.93
C HIS A 245 50.87 22.66 -20.44
N GLY A 246 49.95 23.23 -21.24
CA GLY A 246 50.28 23.49 -22.62
C GLY A 246 51.54 24.38 -22.62
N THR A 247 52.67 23.82 -23.07
CA THR A 247 53.78 24.61 -23.53
C THR A 247 53.28 25.36 -24.76
N GLY A 248 52.69 26.52 -24.49
CA GLY A 248 52.42 27.53 -25.49
C GLY A 248 53.67 28.33 -25.64
N THR A 249 54.38 28.13 -26.72
CA THR A 249 55.21 29.12 -27.41
C THR A 249 54.55 29.39 -28.73
#